data_720c05c803d5fc269b148e4880782149
#
_entry.id   720c05c803d5fc269b148e4880782149
#
_cell.length_a   1.000
_cell.length_b   1.000
_cell.length_c   1.000
_cell.angle_alpha   90.00
_cell.angle_beta   90.00
_cell.angle_gamma   90.00
#
_symmetry.space_group_name_H-M   'P 1'
#
loop_
_entity.id
_entity.type
_entity.pdbx_description
1 polymer ?
#
loop_
_entity_poly.entity_id
_entity_poly.type
_entity_poly.pdbx_seq_one_letter_code
_entity_poly.pdbx_strand_id
1 'polypeptide(L)'
;MEKKTIIDLFESSVKRFPGNPFLWEKTGKRFEPTTYSKVRDLVYEEGAGLVSLGVRKGDNMALLSEGRNAWIIGELAMFYAGATNVPLSIKLEEANDLLFRLVHADVKYIMVSGQQLKKIRAIKDKLPAVRKIIVLDELAEYQDREMPLSEIRRMGKVYLGIHPLEEFLAIGQSLGNDDYATITYTSGTTADPKGVILTHRNYTANV
;
A
#
# COMPACT_ATOMS: atom_id res chain seq x y z
N MET A 1 -16.73 19.30 -7.78
CA MET A 1 -17.00 18.00 -7.11
C MET A 1 -16.25 18.03 -5.81
N GLU A 2 -16.92 17.85 -4.70
CA GLU A 2 -16.28 17.80 -3.38
C GLU A 2 -15.36 16.56 -3.32
N LYS A 3 -14.09 16.78 -3.02
CA LYS A 3 -13.09 15.72 -2.95
C LYS A 3 -13.27 14.97 -1.65
N LYS A 4 -13.82 13.76 -1.72
CA LYS A 4 -14.22 12.98 -0.54
C LYS A 4 -13.12 12.07 -0.02
N THR A 5 -12.29 11.51 -0.92
CA THR A 5 -11.26 10.54 -0.56
C THR A 5 -9.93 10.88 -1.22
N ILE A 6 -8.86 10.21 -0.79
CA ILE A 6 -7.54 10.29 -1.46
C ILE A 6 -7.64 9.81 -2.91
N ILE A 7 -8.52 8.82 -3.18
CA ILE A 7 -8.78 8.32 -4.54
C ILE A 7 -9.35 9.44 -5.41
N ASP A 8 -10.36 10.20 -4.92
CA ASP A 8 -10.95 11.31 -5.66
C ASP A 8 -9.91 12.41 -5.97
N LEU A 9 -9.00 12.69 -5.03
CA LEU A 9 -7.88 13.61 -5.23
C LEU A 9 -6.96 13.12 -6.35
N PHE A 10 -6.59 11.85 -6.30
CA PHE A 10 -5.69 11.25 -7.27
C PHE A 10 -6.32 11.24 -8.66
N GLU A 11 -7.56 10.75 -8.81
CA GLU A 11 -8.28 10.72 -10.09
C GLU A 11 -8.48 12.12 -10.69
N SER A 12 -8.83 13.10 -9.85
CA SER A 12 -8.93 14.50 -10.29
C SER A 12 -7.60 15.01 -10.83
N SER A 13 -6.48 14.65 -10.18
CA SER A 13 -5.14 15.06 -10.62
C SER A 13 -4.73 14.36 -11.92
N VAL A 14 -5.00 13.06 -12.05
CA VAL A 14 -4.78 12.30 -13.28
C VAL A 14 -5.56 12.90 -14.44
N LYS A 15 -6.84 13.23 -14.23
CA LYS A 15 -7.69 13.84 -15.25
C LYS A 15 -7.16 15.20 -15.72
N ARG A 16 -6.63 16.01 -14.80
CA ARG A 16 -6.15 17.37 -15.09
C ARG A 16 -4.74 17.39 -15.69
N PHE A 17 -3.89 16.47 -15.29
CA PHE A 17 -2.45 16.50 -15.59
C PHE A 17 -1.89 15.14 -16.04
N PRO A 18 -2.54 14.40 -16.97
CA PRO A 18 -2.18 13.01 -17.27
C PRO A 18 -0.73 12.81 -17.70
N GLY A 19 -0.19 13.75 -18.47
CA GLY A 19 1.18 13.69 -19.00
C GLY A 19 2.25 14.31 -18.10
N ASN A 20 1.86 14.98 -17.01
CA ASN A 20 2.84 15.61 -16.11
C ASN A 20 3.54 14.56 -15.25
N PRO A 21 4.82 14.77 -14.88
CA PRO A 21 5.50 13.96 -13.88
C PRO A 21 4.75 14.02 -12.54
N PHE A 22 4.51 12.85 -11.95
CA PHE A 22 3.95 12.72 -10.60
C PHE A 22 5.00 12.20 -9.63
N LEU A 23 5.71 11.16 -10.01
CA LEU A 23 6.76 10.55 -9.19
C LEU A 23 8.10 10.62 -9.91
N TRP A 24 9.18 10.69 -9.11
CA TRP A 24 10.54 10.68 -9.60
C TRP A 24 11.34 9.63 -8.85
N GLU A 25 12.06 8.78 -9.55
CA GLU A 25 12.94 7.79 -8.94
C GLU A 25 14.34 7.88 -9.54
N LYS A 26 15.34 7.68 -8.68
CA LYS A 26 16.74 7.72 -9.12
C LYS A 26 17.11 6.42 -9.79
N THR A 27 17.46 6.49 -11.09
CA THR A 27 17.96 5.37 -11.88
C THR A 27 19.42 5.67 -12.26
N GLY A 28 20.35 4.99 -11.60
CA GLY A 28 21.78 5.28 -11.77
C GLY A 28 22.12 6.70 -11.29
N LYS A 29 22.53 7.59 -12.23
CA LYS A 29 22.89 8.98 -11.93
C LYS A 29 21.80 10.00 -12.24
N ARG A 30 20.64 9.58 -12.76
CA ARG A 30 19.54 10.46 -13.18
C ARG A 30 18.27 10.17 -12.40
N PHE A 31 17.40 11.18 -12.33
CA PHE A 31 16.03 11.01 -11.87
C PHE A 31 15.13 10.81 -13.08
N GLU A 32 14.37 9.72 -13.07
CA GLU A 32 13.43 9.34 -14.12
C GLU A 32 12.01 9.67 -13.66
N PRO A 33 11.22 10.43 -14.46
CA PRO A 33 9.85 10.77 -14.11
C PRO A 33 8.90 9.62 -14.45
N THR A 34 7.87 9.48 -13.63
CA THR A 34 6.68 8.65 -13.94
C THR A 34 5.47 9.57 -13.95
N THR A 35 4.72 9.60 -15.06
CA THR A 35 3.56 10.48 -15.23
C THR A 35 2.37 10.04 -14.41
N TYR A 36 1.42 10.95 -14.16
CA TYR A 36 0.16 10.64 -13.49
C TYR A 36 -0.60 9.49 -14.14
N SER A 37 -0.73 9.49 -15.47
CA SER A 37 -1.41 8.40 -16.19
C SER A 37 -0.68 7.06 -16.01
N LYS A 38 0.65 7.05 -16.08
CA LYS A 38 1.42 5.81 -15.88
C LYS A 38 1.33 5.29 -14.45
N VAL A 39 1.35 6.18 -13.46
CA VAL A 39 1.15 5.78 -12.05
C VAL A 39 -0.25 5.20 -11.87
N ARG A 40 -1.30 5.82 -12.44
CA ARG A 40 -2.66 5.26 -12.38
C ARG A 40 -2.73 3.85 -12.95
N ASP A 41 -2.12 3.59 -14.11
CA ASP A 41 -2.13 2.27 -14.72
C ASP A 41 -1.49 1.23 -13.78
N LEU A 42 -0.35 1.58 -13.15
CA LEU A 42 0.31 0.72 -12.16
C LEU A 42 -0.54 0.50 -10.90
N VAL A 43 -1.18 1.57 -10.40
CA VAL A 43 -2.10 1.51 -9.25
C VAL A 43 -3.28 0.58 -9.53
N TYR A 44 -3.83 0.64 -10.75
CA TYR A 44 -4.94 -0.24 -11.15
C TYR A 44 -4.49 -1.70 -11.24
N GLU A 45 -3.34 -1.98 -11.86
CA GLU A 45 -2.77 -3.31 -11.92
C GLU A 45 -2.51 -3.88 -10.52
N GLU A 46 -1.88 -3.10 -9.64
CA GLU A 46 -1.59 -3.53 -8.26
C GLU A 46 -2.86 -3.68 -7.43
N GLY A 47 -3.77 -2.70 -7.47
CA GLY A 47 -5.02 -2.73 -6.72
C GLY A 47 -5.92 -3.90 -7.11
N ALA A 48 -6.09 -4.13 -8.43
CA ALA A 48 -6.84 -5.28 -8.92
C ALA A 48 -6.15 -6.61 -8.55
N GLY A 49 -4.81 -6.64 -8.54
CA GLY A 49 -4.03 -7.77 -8.06
C GLY A 49 -4.26 -8.06 -6.58
N LEU A 50 -4.31 -7.03 -5.74
CA LEU A 50 -4.64 -7.16 -4.32
C LEU A 50 -6.07 -7.69 -4.11
N VAL A 51 -7.05 -7.19 -4.89
CA VAL A 51 -8.42 -7.72 -4.88
C VAL A 51 -8.46 -9.19 -5.26
N SER A 52 -7.74 -9.58 -6.32
CA SER A 52 -7.61 -10.97 -6.77
C SER A 52 -6.93 -11.85 -5.72
N LEU A 53 -5.95 -11.31 -4.98
CA LEU A 53 -5.28 -11.99 -3.86
C LEU A 53 -6.22 -12.25 -2.67
N GLY A 54 -7.33 -11.55 -2.59
CA GLY A 54 -8.31 -11.70 -1.53
C GLY A 54 -8.36 -10.55 -0.52
N VAL A 55 -7.68 -9.43 -0.78
CA VAL A 55 -7.82 -8.20 0.01
C VAL A 55 -9.26 -7.69 -0.09
N ARG A 56 -9.81 -7.23 1.02
CA ARG A 56 -11.20 -6.74 1.13
C ARG A 56 -11.22 -5.40 1.88
N LYS A 57 -12.30 -4.66 1.68
CA LYS A 57 -12.56 -3.43 2.43
C LYS A 57 -12.47 -3.68 3.93
N GLY A 58 -11.64 -2.87 4.59
CA GLY A 58 -11.39 -2.95 6.03
C GLY A 58 -10.22 -3.87 6.43
N ASP A 59 -9.58 -4.57 5.49
CA ASP A 59 -8.32 -5.25 5.79
C ASP A 59 -7.21 -4.22 6.03
N ASN A 60 -6.36 -4.46 7.04
CA ASN A 60 -5.17 -3.64 7.29
C ASN A 60 -3.96 -4.26 6.59
N MET A 61 -3.23 -3.43 5.85
CA MET A 61 -2.02 -3.81 5.13
C MET A 61 -0.83 -2.98 5.61
N ALA A 62 0.24 -3.64 6.03
CA ALA A 62 1.46 -2.93 6.39
C ALA A 62 2.32 -2.61 5.17
N LEU A 63 2.99 -1.45 5.21
CA LEU A 63 3.95 -1.01 4.20
C LEU A 63 5.28 -0.63 4.87
N LEU A 64 6.30 -1.44 4.63
CA LEU A 64 7.65 -1.27 5.19
C LEU A 64 8.69 -1.17 4.07
N SER A 65 9.04 0.04 3.67
CA SER A 65 10.00 0.29 2.59
C SER A 65 10.62 1.67 2.74
N GLU A 66 11.77 1.84 2.12
CA GLU A 66 12.40 3.13 1.85
C GLU A 66 11.48 3.97 0.95
N GLY A 67 11.69 5.31 0.96
CA GLY A 67 10.98 6.22 0.06
C GLY A 67 11.34 5.93 -1.40
N ARG A 68 10.37 5.42 -2.17
CA ARG A 68 10.49 5.05 -3.59
C ARG A 68 9.12 5.08 -4.28
N ASN A 69 9.11 5.07 -5.61
CA ASN A 69 7.86 5.11 -6.37
C ASN A 69 6.91 3.96 -5.98
N ALA A 70 7.44 2.74 -5.80
CA ALA A 70 6.66 1.57 -5.40
C ALA A 70 5.93 1.75 -4.05
N TRP A 71 6.47 2.60 -3.15
CA TRP A 71 5.81 2.93 -1.88
C TRP A 71 4.48 3.66 -2.12
N ILE A 72 4.51 4.76 -2.91
CA ILE A 72 3.32 5.57 -3.22
C ILE A 72 2.31 4.78 -4.06
N ILE A 73 2.79 4.03 -5.05
CA ILE A 73 1.94 3.20 -5.92
C ILE A 73 1.23 2.13 -5.09
N GLY A 74 1.96 1.43 -4.21
CA GLY A 74 1.41 0.41 -3.33
C GLY A 74 0.37 0.96 -2.35
N GLU A 75 0.63 2.14 -1.74
CA GLU A 75 -0.35 2.78 -0.86
C GLU A 75 -1.64 3.14 -1.60
N LEU A 76 -1.53 3.75 -2.78
CA LEU A 76 -2.71 4.04 -3.60
C LEU A 76 -3.44 2.75 -4.00
N ALA A 77 -2.71 1.70 -4.40
CA ALA A 77 -3.30 0.41 -4.75
C ALA A 77 -4.07 -0.22 -3.58
N MET A 78 -3.56 -0.09 -2.33
CA MET A 78 -4.28 -0.52 -1.13
C MET A 78 -5.62 0.19 -0.99
N PHE A 79 -5.68 1.52 -1.21
CA PHE A 79 -6.93 2.26 -1.15
C PHE A 79 -7.93 1.82 -2.22
N TYR A 80 -7.48 1.55 -3.46
CA TYR A 80 -8.36 1.01 -4.51
C TYR A 80 -8.87 -0.41 -4.19
N ALA A 81 -8.11 -1.19 -3.42
CA ALA A 81 -8.57 -2.49 -2.90
C ALA A 81 -9.45 -2.37 -1.64
N GLY A 82 -9.68 -1.14 -1.13
CA GLY A 82 -10.47 -0.88 0.08
C GLY A 82 -9.72 -1.12 1.39
N ALA A 83 -8.41 -1.32 1.35
CA ALA A 83 -7.60 -1.58 2.54
C ALA A 83 -7.13 -0.29 3.22
N THR A 84 -6.83 -0.41 4.51
CA THR A 84 -6.19 0.63 5.33
C THR A 84 -4.67 0.41 5.33
N ASN A 85 -3.89 1.44 5.02
CA ASN A 85 -2.43 1.36 5.10
C ASN A 85 -1.93 1.49 6.54
N VAL A 86 -0.97 0.64 6.92
CA VAL A 86 -0.20 0.72 8.17
C VAL A 86 1.26 1.01 7.80
N PRO A 87 1.64 2.29 7.60
CA PRO A 87 2.99 2.64 7.22
C PRO A 87 3.94 2.43 8.40
N LEU A 88 5.04 1.71 8.16
CA LEU A 88 6.03 1.38 9.16
C LEU A 88 7.37 2.05 8.85
N SER A 89 8.02 2.58 9.88
CA SER A 89 9.33 3.20 9.74
C SER A 89 10.41 2.14 9.51
N ILE A 90 11.27 2.36 8.53
CA ILE A 90 12.47 1.54 8.30
C ILE A 90 13.48 1.61 9.47
N LYS A 91 13.34 2.59 10.37
CA LYS A 91 14.15 2.74 11.59
C LYS A 91 13.72 1.83 12.73
N LEU A 92 12.65 1.05 12.56
CA LEU A 92 12.26 0.02 13.53
C LEU A 92 13.24 -1.14 13.41
N GLU A 93 14.20 -1.21 14.33
CA GLU A 93 15.22 -2.28 14.37
C GLU A 93 14.82 -3.40 15.33
N GLU A 94 14.11 -3.08 16.41
CA GLU A 94 13.68 -4.05 17.42
C GLU A 94 12.54 -4.92 16.89
N ALA A 95 12.75 -6.23 16.90
CA ALA A 95 11.78 -7.20 16.42
C ALA A 95 10.44 -7.12 17.16
N ASN A 96 10.48 -6.89 18.48
CA ASN A 96 9.26 -6.77 19.30
C ASN A 96 8.46 -5.51 18.97
N ASP A 97 9.13 -4.42 18.63
CA ASP A 97 8.51 -3.16 18.23
C ASP A 97 7.71 -3.31 16.92
N LEU A 98 8.32 -4.01 15.97
CA LEU A 98 7.70 -4.32 14.69
C LEU A 98 6.54 -5.30 14.87
N LEU A 99 6.76 -6.37 15.64
CA LEU A 99 5.75 -7.39 15.95
C LEU A 99 4.52 -6.75 16.63
N PHE A 100 4.75 -5.91 17.65
CA PHE A 100 3.67 -5.22 18.36
C PHE A 100 2.76 -4.45 17.40
N ARG A 101 3.33 -3.63 16.50
CA ARG A 101 2.54 -2.81 15.56
C ARG A 101 1.73 -3.65 14.58
N LEU A 102 2.33 -4.72 14.06
CA LEU A 102 1.67 -5.60 13.11
C LEU A 102 0.50 -6.37 13.75
N VAL A 103 0.68 -6.83 14.99
CA VAL A 103 -0.37 -7.54 15.75
C VAL A 103 -1.45 -6.57 16.22
N HIS A 104 -1.06 -5.43 16.82
CA HIS A 104 -1.99 -4.42 17.34
C HIS A 104 -2.88 -3.82 16.23
N ALA A 105 -2.33 -3.63 15.02
CA ALA A 105 -3.11 -3.17 13.87
C ALA A 105 -3.84 -4.31 13.14
N ASP A 106 -3.82 -5.53 13.63
CA ASP A 106 -4.44 -6.70 12.98
C ASP A 106 -4.11 -6.83 11.48
N VAL A 107 -2.82 -6.68 11.15
CA VAL A 107 -2.34 -6.67 9.76
C VAL A 107 -2.55 -8.04 9.11
N LYS A 108 -3.19 -8.03 7.92
CA LYS A 108 -3.48 -9.24 7.12
C LYS A 108 -2.50 -9.47 5.98
N TYR A 109 -1.90 -8.40 5.47
CA TYR A 109 -0.96 -8.43 4.34
C TYR A 109 0.18 -7.45 4.60
N ILE A 110 1.37 -7.76 4.11
CA ILE A 110 2.55 -6.90 4.26
C ILE A 110 3.14 -6.63 2.88
N MET A 111 3.34 -5.36 2.53
CA MET A 111 4.22 -4.96 1.43
C MET A 111 5.57 -4.52 2.01
N VAL A 112 6.67 -5.09 1.52
CA VAL A 112 7.99 -4.86 2.08
C VAL A 112 9.06 -4.79 1.01
N SER A 113 10.04 -3.86 1.16
CA SER A 113 11.22 -3.86 0.30
C SER A 113 12.16 -5.03 0.60
N GLY A 114 12.92 -5.46 -0.40
CA GLY A 114 13.94 -6.50 -0.22
C GLY A 114 14.94 -6.19 0.89
N GLN A 115 15.28 -4.89 1.07
CA GLN A 115 16.19 -4.46 2.13
C GLN A 115 15.61 -4.67 3.54
N GLN A 116 14.30 -4.51 3.71
CA GLN A 116 13.62 -4.65 5.02
C GLN A 116 13.08 -6.06 5.26
N LEU A 117 13.04 -6.92 4.23
CA LEU A 117 12.43 -8.25 4.30
C LEU A 117 12.98 -9.12 5.43
N LYS A 118 14.28 -9.01 5.75
CA LYS A 118 14.91 -9.76 6.85
C LYS A 118 14.22 -9.50 8.19
N LYS A 119 13.70 -8.28 8.42
CA LYS A 119 12.99 -7.93 9.66
C LYS A 119 11.66 -8.67 9.77
N ILE A 120 10.93 -8.79 8.65
CA ILE A 120 9.66 -9.53 8.59
C ILE A 120 9.93 -11.04 8.74
N ARG A 121 10.94 -11.58 8.05
CA ARG A 121 11.33 -13.00 8.16
C ARG A 121 11.65 -13.41 9.59
N ALA A 122 12.26 -12.50 10.37
CA ALA A 122 12.63 -12.78 11.78
C ALA A 122 11.41 -12.95 12.72
N ILE A 123 10.23 -12.45 12.32
CA ILE A 123 9.02 -12.46 13.17
C ILE A 123 7.82 -13.14 12.51
N LYS A 124 7.91 -13.58 11.25
CA LYS A 124 6.77 -14.05 10.45
C LYS A 124 5.99 -15.21 11.11
N ASP A 125 6.67 -16.08 11.86
CA ASP A 125 6.05 -17.22 12.54
C ASP A 125 5.20 -16.78 13.75
N LYS A 126 5.42 -15.57 14.26
CA LYS A 126 4.62 -14.92 15.31
C LYS A 126 3.45 -14.11 14.75
N LEU A 127 3.24 -14.12 13.42
CA LEU A 127 2.21 -13.37 12.70
C LEU A 127 1.21 -14.33 12.01
N PRO A 128 0.42 -15.11 12.77
CA PRO A 128 -0.50 -16.08 12.17
C PRO A 128 -1.64 -15.44 11.36
N ALA A 129 -1.98 -14.17 11.65
CA ALA A 129 -3.00 -13.43 10.92
C ALA A 129 -2.53 -12.95 9.52
N VAL A 130 -1.22 -12.85 9.30
CA VAL A 130 -0.65 -12.40 8.02
C VAL A 130 -0.76 -13.50 6.98
N ARG A 131 -1.54 -13.24 5.94
CA ARG A 131 -1.84 -14.19 4.85
C ARG A 131 -0.75 -14.21 3.79
N LYS A 132 -0.26 -13.02 3.39
CA LYS A 132 0.77 -12.86 2.36
C LYS A 132 1.72 -11.71 2.66
N ILE A 133 2.98 -11.89 2.20
CA ILE A 133 4.06 -10.91 2.25
C ILE A 133 4.45 -10.62 0.80
N ILE A 134 4.17 -9.40 0.35
CA ILE A 134 4.43 -8.94 -1.01
C ILE A 134 5.77 -8.21 -1.01
N VAL A 135 6.75 -8.76 -1.71
CA VAL A 135 8.09 -8.17 -1.79
C VAL A 135 8.15 -7.23 -2.99
N LEU A 136 8.52 -5.97 -2.73
CA LEU A 136 8.54 -4.91 -3.74
C LEU A 136 9.65 -5.09 -4.78
N ASP A 137 10.66 -5.91 -4.45
CA ASP A 137 11.83 -6.19 -5.29
C ASP A 137 11.81 -7.64 -5.77
N GLU A 138 12.40 -7.91 -6.92
CA GLU A 138 12.59 -9.28 -7.40
C GLU A 138 13.71 -9.97 -6.61
N LEU A 139 13.45 -11.20 -6.18
CA LEU A 139 14.41 -12.03 -5.44
C LEU A 139 14.67 -13.33 -6.21
N ALA A 140 15.83 -13.94 -5.93
CA ALA A 140 16.14 -15.26 -6.45
C ALA A 140 15.23 -16.36 -5.86
N GLU A 141 14.84 -16.21 -4.58
CA GLU A 141 14.01 -17.17 -3.86
C GLU A 141 13.03 -16.47 -2.91
N TYR A 142 11.82 -17.02 -2.83
CA TYR A 142 10.76 -16.59 -1.91
C TYR A 142 10.48 -17.70 -0.88
N GLN A 143 10.26 -17.29 0.35
CA GLN A 143 9.88 -18.22 1.43
C GLN A 143 8.35 -18.37 1.48
N ASP A 144 7.87 -19.26 2.38
CA ASP A 144 6.44 -19.41 2.62
C ASP A 144 5.75 -18.06 2.89
N ARG A 145 4.57 -17.88 2.30
CA ARG A 145 3.74 -16.67 2.30
C ARG A 145 4.33 -15.48 1.52
N GLU A 146 5.56 -15.56 1.01
CA GLU A 146 6.17 -14.50 0.20
C GLU A 146 5.79 -14.61 -1.28
N MET A 147 5.69 -13.47 -1.95
CA MET A 147 5.51 -13.37 -3.39
C MET A 147 6.04 -12.03 -3.92
N PRO A 148 6.49 -11.94 -5.17
CA PRO A 148 6.94 -10.69 -5.76
C PRO A 148 5.77 -9.76 -6.10
N LEU A 149 6.04 -8.44 -6.12
CA LEU A 149 5.09 -7.43 -6.59
C LEU A 149 4.73 -7.64 -8.07
N SER A 150 5.65 -8.13 -8.89
CA SER A 150 5.39 -8.46 -10.29
C SER A 150 4.26 -9.49 -10.46
N GLU A 151 4.14 -10.45 -9.53
CA GLU A 151 3.05 -11.42 -9.54
C GLU A 151 1.71 -10.76 -9.19
N ILE A 152 1.68 -9.81 -8.24
CA ILE A 152 0.49 -9.00 -7.94
C ILE A 152 0.04 -8.25 -9.19
N ARG A 153 0.96 -7.59 -9.90
CA ARG A 153 0.65 -6.89 -11.17
C ARG A 153 0.13 -7.86 -12.23
N ARG A 154 0.74 -9.03 -12.35
CA ARG A 154 0.27 -10.07 -13.28
C ARG A 154 -1.16 -10.52 -12.95
N MET A 155 -1.45 -10.79 -11.67
CA MET A 155 -2.80 -11.13 -11.20
C MET A 155 -3.79 -10.00 -11.52
N GLY A 156 -3.39 -8.75 -11.31
CA GLY A 156 -4.23 -7.59 -11.61
C GLY A 156 -4.53 -7.43 -13.09
N LYS A 157 -3.56 -7.63 -13.96
CA LYS A 157 -3.78 -7.63 -15.42
C LYS A 157 -4.78 -8.72 -15.84
N VAL A 158 -4.66 -9.91 -15.27
CA VAL A 158 -5.62 -10.99 -15.53
C VAL A 158 -7.01 -10.59 -15.02
N TYR A 159 -7.11 -10.08 -13.80
CA TYR A 159 -8.37 -9.63 -13.22
C TYR A 159 -9.06 -8.57 -14.10
N LEU A 160 -8.33 -7.53 -14.49
CA LEU A 160 -8.83 -6.44 -15.35
C LEU A 160 -9.15 -6.91 -16.78
N GLY A 161 -8.60 -8.04 -17.22
CA GLY A 161 -8.90 -8.65 -18.52
C GLY A 161 -10.20 -9.45 -18.55
N ILE A 162 -10.72 -9.86 -17.39
CA ILE A 162 -11.94 -10.67 -17.25
C ILE A 162 -13.10 -9.96 -16.54
N HIS A 163 -12.81 -8.93 -15.75
CA HIS A 163 -13.81 -8.12 -15.04
C HIS A 163 -13.91 -6.72 -15.65
N PRO A 164 -15.09 -6.12 -15.75
CA PRO A 164 -15.24 -4.72 -16.13
C PRO A 164 -14.43 -3.81 -15.20
N LEU A 165 -13.76 -2.80 -15.77
CA LEU A 165 -12.99 -1.83 -14.98
C LEU A 165 -13.84 -1.16 -13.90
N GLU A 166 -15.10 -0.91 -14.20
CA GLU A 166 -16.07 -0.28 -13.29
C GLU A 166 -16.30 -1.12 -12.01
N GLU A 167 -16.28 -2.44 -12.11
CA GLU A 167 -16.40 -3.33 -10.93
C GLU A 167 -15.22 -3.15 -9.98
N PHE A 168 -14.01 -3.07 -10.51
CA PHE A 168 -12.81 -2.79 -9.71
C PHE A 168 -12.88 -1.39 -9.09
N LEU A 169 -13.20 -0.37 -9.90
CA LEU A 169 -13.26 1.01 -9.43
C LEU A 169 -14.35 1.21 -8.37
N ALA A 170 -15.45 0.47 -8.45
CA ALA A 170 -16.53 0.54 -7.48
C ALA A 170 -16.07 0.18 -6.05
N ILE A 171 -15.04 -0.65 -5.89
CA ILE A 171 -14.46 -1.00 -4.58
C ILE A 171 -13.89 0.25 -3.93
N GLY A 172 -12.99 0.96 -4.61
CA GLY A 172 -12.40 2.21 -4.12
C GLY A 172 -13.44 3.32 -3.96
N GLN A 173 -14.41 3.41 -4.88
CA GLN A 173 -15.51 4.39 -4.82
C GLN A 173 -16.48 4.13 -3.65
N SER A 174 -16.51 2.91 -3.11
CA SER A 174 -17.30 2.58 -1.91
C SER A 174 -16.73 3.16 -0.62
N LEU A 175 -15.51 3.71 -0.66
CA LEU A 175 -14.90 4.39 0.47
C LEU A 175 -15.51 5.77 0.66
N GLY A 176 -15.86 6.08 1.91
CA GLY A 176 -16.35 7.39 2.32
C GLY A 176 -15.26 8.23 3.01
N ASN A 177 -15.60 9.46 3.32
CA ASN A 177 -14.72 10.40 4.02
C ASN A 177 -14.19 9.86 5.36
N ASP A 178 -15.02 9.10 6.06
CA ASP A 178 -14.74 8.65 7.42
C ASP A 178 -14.17 7.22 7.48
N ASP A 179 -14.01 6.57 6.30
CA ASP A 179 -13.27 5.31 6.22
C ASP A 179 -11.78 5.55 6.54
N TYR A 180 -11.17 4.57 7.16
CA TYR A 180 -9.77 4.65 7.56
C TYR A 180 -8.85 4.62 6.33
N ALA A 181 -7.95 5.61 6.25
CA ALA A 181 -6.91 5.65 5.24
C ALA A 181 -5.60 5.04 5.78
N THR A 182 -5.17 5.51 6.98
CA THR A 182 -3.92 5.00 7.57
C THR A 182 -4.04 4.80 9.07
N ILE A 183 -3.23 3.86 9.59
CA ILE A 183 -2.94 3.73 11.05
C ILE A 183 -1.46 4.00 11.23
N THR A 184 -1.12 5.20 11.69
CA THR A 184 0.27 5.65 11.87
C THR A 184 0.70 5.55 13.32
N TYR A 185 1.80 4.87 13.60
CA TYR A 185 2.32 4.73 14.95
C TYR A 185 3.24 5.86 15.34
N THR A 186 2.96 6.48 16.47
CA THR A 186 3.83 7.48 17.10
C THR A 186 4.59 6.88 18.28
N SER A 187 5.83 7.35 18.51
CA SER A 187 6.55 7.08 19.74
C SER A 187 5.86 7.87 20.86
N GLY A 188 4.97 7.23 21.60
CA GLY A 188 4.34 7.87 22.75
C GLY A 188 5.36 8.15 23.88
N THR A 189 5.03 9.09 24.78
CA THR A 189 5.76 9.30 26.04
C THR A 189 5.54 8.16 27.05
N THR A 190 4.65 7.20 26.75
CA THR A 190 4.34 5.99 27.51
C THR A 190 4.98 4.77 26.85
N ALA A 191 5.14 3.68 27.60
CA ALA A 191 5.89 2.48 27.20
C ALA A 191 5.49 1.86 25.84
N ASP A 192 4.20 1.92 25.48
CA ASP A 192 3.69 1.31 24.25
C ASP A 192 3.37 2.35 23.15
N PRO A 193 3.74 2.08 21.88
CA PRO A 193 3.41 2.94 20.74
C PRO A 193 1.89 3.04 20.53
N LYS A 194 1.41 4.24 20.18
CA LYS A 194 -0.01 4.47 19.90
C LYS A 194 -0.26 4.51 18.40
N GLY A 195 -1.27 3.77 17.94
CA GLY A 195 -1.77 3.82 16.57
C GLY A 195 -2.75 4.98 16.41
N VAL A 196 -2.36 6.00 15.64
CA VAL A 196 -3.21 7.13 15.27
C VAL A 196 -3.93 6.77 13.98
N ILE A 197 -5.24 6.73 14.05
CA ILE A 197 -6.10 6.47 12.88
C ILE A 197 -6.33 7.80 12.15
N LEU A 198 -6.03 7.82 10.85
CA LEU A 198 -6.35 8.92 9.96
C LEU A 198 -7.36 8.43 8.92
N THR A 199 -8.45 9.16 8.78
CA THR A 199 -9.47 8.92 7.76
C THR A 199 -9.11 9.60 6.44
N HIS A 200 -9.80 9.25 5.34
CA HIS A 200 -9.65 9.96 4.08
C HIS A 200 -9.91 11.46 4.24
N ARG A 201 -10.88 11.85 5.08
CA ARG A 201 -11.18 13.26 5.39
C ARG A 201 -9.99 13.99 5.98
N ASN A 202 -9.21 13.37 6.86
CA ASN A 202 -8.05 14.02 7.46
C ASN A 202 -7.01 14.43 6.42
N TYR A 203 -6.88 13.65 5.34
CA TYR A 203 -6.00 13.99 4.22
C TYR A 203 -6.64 15.05 3.31
N THR A 204 -7.90 14.89 2.93
CA THR A 204 -8.55 15.78 1.97
C THR A 204 -8.87 17.16 2.52
N ALA A 205 -8.97 17.33 3.84
CA ALA A 205 -9.20 18.62 4.49
C ALA A 205 -7.99 19.57 4.42
N ASN A 206 -6.80 19.06 4.06
CA ASN A 206 -5.56 19.83 3.99
C ASN A 206 -5.13 20.19 2.55
N VAL A 207 -6.01 20.02 1.56
CA VAL A 207 -5.69 20.21 0.12
C VAL A 207 -6.59 21.23 -0.54
#